data_1d15a42607f9f9a23e32577765c6d1ad
#
_entry.id   1d15a42607f9f9a23e32577765c6d1ad
#
_cell.length_a   1.000
_cell.length_b   1.000
_cell.length_c   1.000
_cell.angle_alpha   90.00
_cell.angle_beta   90.00
_cell.angle_gamma   90.00
#
_symmetry.space_group_name_H-M   'P 1'
#
loop_
_entity.id
_entity.type
_entity.pdbx_description
1 polymer ?
#
loop_
_entity_poly.entity_id
_entity_poly.type
_entity_poly.pdbx_seq_one_letter_code
_entity_poly.pdbx_strand_id
1 'polypeptide(L)'
;GRFWANASCYMACSGSLLGYYAAMPFWYTKDLQVPTQVYPWLAIFAVASYILGLTLSKRFGPRIGSIRMIWIGIAIGASPGVILMGLWPVEFTDTQTMIVLVAASMAIALGAGLVFPGANAGTIALFPHNRAIVSSITLTGVFISAGIMASVEGQLHATDIGLLGVVIVVPPLLAISIGEIFGRSPKRLLS
;
A
#
# COMPACT_ATOMS: atom_id res chain seq x y z
N GLY A 1 -6.07 -17.18 -13.07
CA GLY A 1 -6.02 -15.76 -13.44
C GLY A 1 -6.57 -14.84 -12.36
N ARG A 2 -7.87 -14.88 -12.07
CA ARG A 2 -8.55 -13.96 -11.12
C ARG A 2 -8.00 -13.99 -9.70
N PHE A 3 -7.53 -15.15 -9.23
CA PHE A 3 -6.89 -15.27 -7.93
C PHE A 3 -5.66 -14.37 -7.83
N TRP A 4 -4.73 -14.52 -8.76
CA TRP A 4 -3.49 -13.75 -8.75
C TRP A 4 -3.72 -12.25 -8.95
N ALA A 5 -4.75 -11.86 -9.72
CA ALA A 5 -5.10 -10.45 -9.89
C ALA A 5 -5.53 -9.81 -8.56
N ASN A 6 -6.40 -10.46 -7.79
CA ASN A 6 -6.82 -9.94 -6.48
C ASN A 6 -5.72 -10.07 -5.43
N ALA A 7 -5.03 -11.21 -5.39
CA ALA A 7 -3.98 -11.49 -4.43
C ALA A 7 -2.80 -10.52 -4.58
N SER A 8 -2.35 -10.24 -5.82
CA SER A 8 -1.25 -9.29 -6.06
C SER A 8 -1.59 -7.88 -5.62
N CYS A 9 -2.82 -7.41 -5.88
CA CYS A 9 -3.26 -6.11 -5.38
C CYS A 9 -3.23 -6.05 -3.85
N TYR A 10 -3.73 -7.11 -3.19
CA TYR A 10 -3.72 -7.19 -1.74
C TYR A 10 -2.30 -7.24 -1.17
N MET A 11 -1.44 -8.13 -1.71
CA MET A 11 -0.06 -8.30 -1.28
C MET A 11 0.77 -7.03 -1.49
N ALA A 12 0.66 -6.40 -2.66
CA ALA A 12 1.43 -5.22 -3.00
C ALA A 12 1.02 -4.00 -2.14
N CYS A 13 -0.27 -3.69 -2.05
CA CYS A 13 -0.73 -2.53 -1.27
C CYS A 13 -0.51 -2.70 0.23
N SER A 14 -0.77 -3.90 0.77
CA SER A 14 -0.54 -4.17 2.20
C SER A 14 0.95 -4.30 2.52
N GLY A 15 1.73 -4.88 1.61
CA GLY A 15 3.17 -5.00 1.74
C GLY A 15 3.86 -3.64 1.74
N SER A 16 3.49 -2.73 0.82
CA SER A 16 3.99 -1.35 0.80
C SER A 16 3.69 -0.61 2.09
N LEU A 17 2.45 -0.73 2.60
CA LEU A 17 2.07 -0.09 3.86
C LEU A 17 2.92 -0.58 5.03
N LEU A 18 3.07 -1.90 5.16
CA LEU A 18 3.85 -2.50 6.25
C LEU A 18 5.36 -2.23 6.10
N GLY A 19 5.88 -2.23 4.87
CA GLY A 19 7.26 -1.88 4.57
C GLY A 19 7.56 -0.44 4.99
N TYR A 20 6.73 0.50 4.55
CA TYR A 20 6.83 1.90 4.91
C TYR A 20 6.84 2.11 6.44
N TYR A 21 5.94 1.42 7.17
CA TYR A 21 5.91 1.50 8.63
C TYR A 21 7.15 0.90 9.29
N ALA A 22 7.76 -0.10 8.70
CA ALA A 22 8.99 -0.68 9.21
C ALA A 22 10.20 0.25 9.03
N ALA A 23 10.25 1.03 7.94
CA ALA A 23 11.31 1.99 7.66
C ALA A 23 11.12 3.33 8.38
N MET A 24 9.88 3.75 8.61
CA MET A 24 9.50 5.04 9.19
C MET A 24 10.23 5.40 10.50
N PRO A 25 10.39 4.50 11.49
CA PRO A 25 11.11 4.83 12.72
C PRO A 25 12.55 5.26 12.47
N PHE A 26 13.22 4.65 11.49
CA PHE A 26 14.62 4.96 11.18
C PHE A 26 14.73 6.35 10.57
N TRP A 27 13.85 6.72 9.64
CA TRP A 27 13.84 8.06 9.03
C TRP A 27 13.58 9.15 10.05
N TYR A 28 12.60 8.97 10.92
CA TYR A 28 12.28 9.98 11.93
C TYR A 28 13.35 10.10 13.00
N THR A 29 13.89 9.00 13.52
CA THR A 29 14.83 9.05 14.66
C THR A 29 16.27 9.27 14.24
N LYS A 30 16.72 8.68 13.12
CA LYS A 30 18.12 8.79 12.68
C LYS A 30 18.36 9.99 11.76
N ASP A 31 17.50 10.17 10.76
CA ASP A 31 17.73 11.19 9.74
C ASP A 31 17.19 12.56 10.19
N LEU A 32 15.94 12.58 10.69
CA LEU A 32 15.28 13.84 11.10
C LEU A 32 15.45 14.16 12.60
N GLN A 33 16.20 13.35 13.36
CA GLN A 33 16.48 13.54 14.77
C GLN A 33 15.23 13.78 15.65
N VAL A 34 14.09 13.25 15.24
CA VAL A 34 12.81 13.37 15.99
C VAL A 34 12.91 12.51 17.25
N PRO A 35 12.57 13.07 18.43
CA PRO A 35 12.58 12.30 19.67
C PRO A 35 11.71 11.05 19.56
N THR A 36 12.23 9.90 20.03
CA THR A 36 11.54 8.60 19.96
C THR A 36 10.13 8.63 20.58
N GLN A 37 9.90 9.53 21.54
CA GLN A 37 8.61 9.71 22.19
C GLN A 37 7.55 10.39 21.28
N VAL A 38 7.99 11.15 20.27
CA VAL A 38 7.10 11.88 19.34
C VAL A 38 6.65 10.98 18.19
N TYR A 39 7.51 10.06 17.74
CA TYR A 39 7.24 9.18 16.62
C TYR A 39 5.88 8.44 16.71
N PRO A 40 5.49 7.83 17.85
CA PRO A 40 4.20 7.13 17.95
C PRO A 40 2.99 8.05 17.69
N TRP A 41 3.09 9.33 18.06
CA TRP A 41 2.02 10.31 17.78
C TRP A 41 1.86 10.59 16.29
N LEU A 42 2.97 10.61 15.54
CA LEU A 42 2.94 10.77 14.09
C LEU A 42 2.31 9.54 13.42
N ALA A 43 2.58 8.34 13.92
CA ALA A 43 2.00 7.11 13.42
C ALA A 43 0.47 7.03 13.60
N ILE A 44 -0.10 7.69 14.62
CA ILE A 44 -1.55 7.73 14.86
C ILE A 44 -2.31 8.29 13.64
N PHE A 45 -1.79 9.31 12.96
CA PHE A 45 -2.44 9.89 11.78
C PHE A 45 -2.60 8.87 10.65
N ALA A 46 -1.58 8.05 10.44
CA ALA A 46 -1.62 7.00 9.44
C ALA A 46 -2.60 5.88 9.82
N VAL A 47 -2.62 5.45 11.09
CA VAL A 47 -3.58 4.46 11.59
C VAL A 47 -5.02 4.99 11.45
N ALA A 48 -5.27 6.24 11.82
CA ALA A 48 -6.58 6.88 11.66
C ALA A 48 -7.01 6.91 10.19
N SER A 49 -6.09 7.24 9.28
CA SER A 49 -6.34 7.23 7.83
C SER A 49 -6.66 5.82 7.31
N TYR A 50 -5.98 4.79 7.81
CA TYR A 50 -6.27 3.41 7.47
C TYR A 50 -7.69 3.00 7.91
N ILE A 51 -8.07 3.32 9.16
CA ILE A 51 -9.42 3.05 9.68
C ILE A 51 -10.47 3.81 8.86
N LEU A 52 -10.19 5.05 8.48
CA LEU A 52 -11.05 5.83 7.60
C LEU A 52 -11.23 5.12 6.25
N GLY A 53 -10.15 4.64 5.64
CA GLY A 53 -10.19 3.87 4.40
C GLY A 53 -11.04 2.61 4.50
N LEU A 54 -10.89 1.82 5.57
CA LEU A 54 -11.72 0.65 5.87
C LEU A 54 -13.21 1.01 5.99
N THR A 55 -13.50 2.10 6.69
CA THR A 55 -14.88 2.58 6.91
C THR A 55 -15.51 3.04 5.61
N LEU A 56 -14.78 3.79 4.79
CA LEU A 56 -15.23 4.24 3.48
C LEU A 56 -15.46 3.04 2.54
N SER A 57 -14.54 2.07 2.54
CA SER A 57 -14.68 0.84 1.74
C SER A 57 -15.91 0.04 2.14
N LYS A 58 -16.18 -0.10 3.44
CA LYS A 58 -17.38 -0.76 3.95
C LYS A 58 -18.66 -0.02 3.57
N ARG A 59 -18.67 1.30 3.65
CA ARG A 59 -19.87 2.13 3.40
C ARG A 59 -20.18 2.28 1.92
N PHE A 60 -19.18 2.51 1.09
CA PHE A 60 -19.34 2.81 -0.32
C PHE A 60 -19.07 1.62 -1.25
N GLY A 61 -18.35 0.60 -0.80
CA GLY A 61 -18.06 -0.61 -1.57
C GLY A 61 -19.31 -1.28 -2.16
N PRO A 62 -20.41 -1.46 -1.40
CA PRO A 62 -21.65 -2.04 -1.93
C PRO A 62 -22.31 -1.20 -3.02
N ARG A 63 -22.12 0.13 -3.01
CA ARG A 63 -22.73 1.06 -3.99
C ARG A 63 -21.87 1.26 -5.23
N ILE A 64 -20.56 1.37 -5.05
CA ILE A 64 -19.60 1.71 -6.13
C ILE A 64 -19.09 0.45 -6.81
N GLY A 65 -19.06 -0.66 -6.09
CA GLY A 65 -18.49 -1.94 -6.52
C GLY A 65 -17.02 -2.12 -6.03
N SER A 66 -16.72 -3.35 -5.64
CA SER A 66 -15.42 -3.70 -5.04
C SER A 66 -14.22 -3.36 -5.96
N ILE A 67 -14.34 -3.64 -7.26
CA ILE A 67 -13.26 -3.38 -8.23
C ILE A 67 -12.95 -1.88 -8.33
N ARG A 68 -13.98 -1.03 -8.38
CA ARG A 68 -13.77 0.43 -8.45
C ARG A 68 -13.13 0.96 -7.17
N MET A 69 -13.53 0.42 -6.01
CA MET A 69 -12.91 0.78 -4.72
C MET A 69 -11.42 0.42 -4.68
N ILE A 70 -11.04 -0.75 -5.22
CA ILE A 70 -9.64 -1.15 -5.35
C ILE A 70 -8.87 -0.15 -6.22
N TRP A 71 -9.40 0.24 -7.38
CA TRP A 71 -8.73 1.21 -8.25
C TRP A 71 -8.57 2.59 -7.60
N ILE A 72 -9.60 3.07 -6.91
CA ILE A 72 -9.55 4.33 -6.15
C ILE A 72 -8.49 4.25 -5.05
N GLY A 73 -8.46 3.13 -4.32
CA GLY A 73 -7.49 2.92 -3.26
C GLY A 73 -6.04 2.86 -3.78
N ILE A 74 -5.81 2.18 -4.90
CA ILE A 74 -4.50 2.13 -5.58
C ILE A 74 -4.08 3.54 -6.02
N ALA A 75 -4.97 4.30 -6.64
CA ALA A 75 -4.68 5.66 -7.09
C ALA A 75 -4.32 6.60 -5.92
N ILE A 76 -5.07 6.54 -4.83
CA ILE A 76 -4.79 7.32 -3.61
C ILE A 76 -3.47 6.87 -2.98
N GLY A 77 -3.24 5.56 -2.83
CA GLY A 77 -2.03 5.04 -2.21
C GLY A 77 -0.76 5.30 -3.02
N ALA A 78 -0.84 5.35 -4.36
CA ALA A 78 0.27 5.66 -5.24
C ALA A 78 0.51 7.16 -5.41
N SER A 79 -0.49 8.01 -5.15
CA SER A 79 -0.40 9.47 -5.39
C SER A 79 0.77 10.14 -4.67
N PRO A 80 1.10 9.84 -3.39
CA PRO A 80 2.24 10.43 -2.73
C PRO A 80 3.56 10.08 -3.42
N GLY A 81 3.70 8.86 -3.92
CA GLY A 81 4.89 8.47 -4.65
C GLY A 81 5.10 9.28 -5.93
N VAL A 82 4.03 9.51 -6.71
CA VAL A 82 4.09 10.35 -7.91
C VAL A 82 4.43 11.80 -7.56
N ILE A 83 3.83 12.33 -6.48
CA ILE A 83 4.10 13.69 -5.99
C ILE A 83 5.57 13.81 -5.56
N LEU A 84 6.09 12.85 -4.78
CA LEU A 84 7.47 12.85 -4.30
C LEU A 84 8.48 12.78 -5.45
N MET A 85 8.19 11.99 -6.50
CA MET A 85 9.01 11.96 -7.72
C MET A 85 9.05 13.33 -8.42
N GLY A 86 7.92 14.04 -8.47
CA GLY A 86 7.84 15.38 -9.04
C GLY A 86 8.57 16.44 -8.20
N LEU A 87 8.72 16.21 -6.91
CA LEU A 87 9.41 17.08 -5.97
C LEU A 87 10.91 16.75 -5.81
N TRP A 88 11.44 15.80 -6.58
CA TRP A 88 12.85 15.39 -6.52
C TRP A 88 13.86 16.55 -6.51
N PRO A 89 13.75 17.58 -7.36
CA PRO A 89 14.73 18.66 -7.39
C PRO A 89 14.59 19.69 -6.24
N VAL A 90 13.61 19.51 -5.35
CA VAL A 90 13.32 20.47 -4.28
C VAL A 90 14.04 20.05 -3.00
N GLU A 91 14.88 20.92 -2.47
CA GLU A 91 15.48 20.73 -1.15
C GLU A 91 14.47 21.12 -0.07
N PHE A 92 14.19 20.19 0.84
CA PHE A 92 13.29 20.38 1.96
C PHE A 92 14.06 20.58 3.25
N THR A 93 13.50 21.43 4.15
CA THR A 93 13.96 21.47 5.54
C THR A 93 13.46 20.23 6.29
N ASP A 94 14.10 19.85 7.39
CA ASP A 94 13.74 18.67 8.19
C ASP A 94 12.24 18.67 8.58
N THR A 95 11.71 19.83 8.96
CA THR A 95 10.29 19.98 9.29
C THR A 95 9.38 19.73 8.07
N GLN A 96 9.75 20.23 6.90
CA GLN A 96 8.98 20.01 5.68
C GLN A 96 9.02 18.54 5.26
N THR A 97 10.20 17.91 5.33
CA THR A 97 10.36 16.48 5.08
C THR A 97 9.48 15.64 6.02
N MET A 98 9.47 15.96 7.31
CA MET A 98 8.61 15.29 8.29
C MET A 98 7.13 15.41 7.91
N ILE A 99 6.64 16.59 7.56
CA ILE A 99 5.24 16.81 7.16
C ILE A 99 4.90 16.01 5.91
N VAL A 100 5.79 16.02 4.92
CA VAL A 100 5.61 15.30 3.66
C VAL A 100 5.55 13.79 3.89
N LEU A 101 6.43 13.24 4.72
CA LEU A 101 6.43 11.82 5.07
C LEU A 101 5.17 11.41 5.83
N VAL A 102 4.68 12.25 6.77
CA VAL A 102 3.41 11.99 7.46
C VAL A 102 2.24 12.01 6.48
N ALA A 103 2.17 13.00 5.60
CA ALA A 103 1.12 13.10 4.60
C ALA A 103 1.14 11.90 3.63
N ALA A 104 2.34 11.46 3.21
CA ALA A 104 2.52 10.27 2.40
C ALA A 104 2.02 9.01 3.12
N SER A 105 2.39 8.84 4.40
CA SER A 105 1.93 7.70 5.21
C SER A 105 0.41 7.66 5.34
N MET A 106 -0.24 8.81 5.52
CA MET A 106 -1.70 8.91 5.59
C MET A 106 -2.37 8.50 4.28
N ALA A 107 -1.84 8.93 3.13
CA ALA A 107 -2.40 8.60 1.82
C ALA A 107 -2.20 7.11 1.48
N ILE A 108 -1.01 6.55 1.76
CA ILE A 108 -0.73 5.12 1.59
C ILE A 108 -1.67 4.28 2.47
N ALA A 109 -1.83 4.66 3.74
CA ALA A 109 -2.69 3.99 4.69
C ALA A 109 -4.18 4.05 4.28
N LEU A 110 -4.65 5.21 3.85
CA LEU A 110 -6.01 5.38 3.33
C LEU A 110 -6.26 4.49 2.11
N GLY A 111 -5.33 4.51 1.15
CA GLY A 111 -5.36 3.67 -0.04
C GLY A 111 -5.42 2.18 0.29
N ALA A 112 -4.55 1.71 1.17
CA ALA A 112 -4.52 0.32 1.62
C ALA A 112 -5.85 -0.07 2.33
N GLY A 113 -6.40 0.82 3.16
CA GLY A 113 -7.70 0.61 3.81
C GLY A 113 -8.86 0.48 2.82
N LEU A 114 -8.82 1.17 1.69
CA LEU A 114 -9.81 1.05 0.61
C LEU A 114 -9.66 -0.27 -0.16
N VAL A 115 -8.42 -0.71 -0.43
CA VAL A 115 -8.09 -1.92 -1.21
C VAL A 115 -8.37 -3.19 -0.41
N PHE A 116 -7.94 -3.22 0.85
CA PHE A 116 -7.89 -4.42 1.69
C PHE A 116 -9.19 -5.24 1.72
N PRO A 117 -10.38 -4.67 2.05
CA PRO A 117 -11.59 -5.49 2.18
C PRO A 117 -12.00 -6.13 0.85
N GLY A 118 -11.95 -5.36 -0.23
CA GLY A 118 -12.37 -5.81 -1.56
C GLY A 118 -11.45 -6.87 -2.15
N ALA A 119 -10.15 -6.66 -2.08
CA ALA A 119 -9.15 -7.56 -2.63
C ALA A 119 -9.08 -8.88 -1.85
N ASN A 120 -9.10 -8.82 -0.51
CA ASN A 120 -9.08 -10.01 0.35
C ASN A 120 -10.38 -10.84 0.18
N ALA A 121 -11.55 -10.19 0.26
CA ALA A 121 -12.82 -10.88 0.06
C ALA A 121 -12.92 -11.50 -1.34
N GLY A 122 -12.48 -10.77 -2.37
CA GLY A 122 -12.45 -11.27 -3.75
C GLY A 122 -11.53 -12.48 -3.93
N THR A 123 -10.43 -12.55 -3.20
CA THR A 123 -9.50 -13.70 -3.24
C THR A 123 -10.11 -14.94 -2.57
N ILE A 124 -10.69 -14.78 -1.39
CA ILE A 124 -11.28 -15.87 -0.60
C ILE A 124 -12.55 -16.42 -1.27
N ALA A 125 -13.35 -15.56 -1.89
CA ALA A 125 -14.59 -15.95 -2.56
C ALA A 125 -14.38 -16.92 -3.73
N LEU A 126 -13.19 -16.93 -4.35
CA LEU A 126 -12.86 -17.85 -5.46
C LEU A 126 -12.70 -19.32 -5.00
N PHE A 127 -12.46 -19.56 -3.71
CA PHE A 127 -12.18 -20.90 -3.17
C PHE A 127 -12.99 -21.17 -1.89
N PRO A 128 -14.32 -21.32 -1.99
CA PRO A 128 -15.20 -21.42 -0.82
C PRO A 128 -14.91 -22.61 0.09
N HIS A 129 -14.34 -23.70 -0.45
CA HIS A 129 -13.98 -24.90 0.31
C HIS A 129 -12.58 -24.81 0.97
N ASN A 130 -11.69 -23.95 0.45
CA ASN A 130 -10.28 -23.85 0.88
C ASN A 130 -9.92 -22.46 1.43
N ARG A 131 -10.87 -21.79 2.08
CA ARG A 131 -10.71 -20.39 2.55
C ARG A 131 -9.48 -20.19 3.43
N ALA A 132 -9.23 -21.13 4.36
CA ALA A 132 -8.09 -21.05 5.27
C ALA A 132 -6.75 -21.12 4.53
N ILE A 133 -6.61 -22.04 3.56
CA ILE A 133 -5.39 -22.18 2.75
C ILE A 133 -5.14 -20.92 1.91
N VAL A 134 -6.19 -20.42 1.26
CA VAL A 134 -6.11 -19.19 0.45
C VAL A 134 -5.71 -17.99 1.30
N SER A 135 -6.32 -17.83 2.47
CA SER A 135 -5.99 -16.76 3.41
C SER A 135 -4.54 -16.86 3.90
N SER A 136 -4.04 -18.06 4.19
CA SER A 136 -2.65 -18.27 4.61
C SER A 136 -1.66 -17.91 3.49
N ILE A 137 -1.92 -18.33 2.25
CA ILE A 137 -1.06 -18.01 1.10
C ILE A 137 -1.02 -16.50 0.86
N THR A 138 -2.18 -15.84 0.89
CA THR A 138 -2.23 -14.39 0.67
C THR A 138 -1.56 -13.62 1.79
N LEU A 139 -1.75 -14.02 3.05
CA LEU A 139 -1.11 -13.38 4.20
C LEU A 139 0.41 -13.57 4.19
N THR A 140 0.88 -14.78 3.85
CA THR A 140 2.31 -15.05 3.66
C THR A 140 2.89 -14.14 2.58
N GLY A 141 2.20 -13.98 1.45
CA GLY A 141 2.62 -13.07 0.39
C GLY A 141 2.66 -11.60 0.84
N VAL A 142 1.74 -11.16 1.69
CA VAL A 142 1.79 -9.82 2.30
C VAL A 142 3.05 -9.64 3.14
N PHE A 143 3.41 -10.60 4.00
CA PHE A 143 4.62 -10.49 4.82
C PHE A 143 5.91 -10.58 4.01
N ILE A 144 5.94 -11.41 2.95
CA ILE A 144 7.09 -11.46 2.04
C ILE A 144 7.25 -10.11 1.32
N SER A 145 6.17 -9.53 0.77
CA SER A 145 6.23 -8.23 0.12
C SER A 145 6.59 -7.11 1.09
N ALA A 146 6.08 -7.15 2.32
CA ALA A 146 6.44 -6.21 3.37
C ALA A 146 7.93 -6.28 3.74
N GLY A 147 8.50 -7.50 3.86
CA GLY A 147 9.92 -7.70 4.13
C GLY A 147 10.81 -7.16 3.01
N ILE A 148 10.43 -7.41 1.75
CA ILE A 148 11.14 -6.86 0.59
C ILE A 148 11.09 -5.32 0.61
N MET A 149 9.90 -4.75 0.80
CA MET A 149 9.73 -3.29 0.83
C MET A 149 10.50 -2.67 2.00
N ALA A 150 10.40 -3.23 3.21
CA ALA A 150 11.15 -2.76 4.37
C ALA A 150 12.68 -2.80 4.14
N SER A 151 13.17 -3.85 3.45
CA SER A 151 14.60 -3.98 3.13
C SER A 151 15.06 -2.92 2.13
N VAL A 152 14.23 -2.58 1.14
CA VAL A 152 14.54 -1.53 0.15
C VAL A 152 14.43 -0.15 0.79
N GLU A 153 13.32 0.13 1.46
CA GLU A 153 13.06 1.43 2.08
C GLU A 153 14.03 1.72 3.24
N GLY A 154 14.45 0.69 3.99
CA GLY A 154 15.42 0.81 5.07
C GLY A 154 16.83 1.17 4.62
N GLN A 155 17.14 1.08 3.32
CA GLN A 155 18.41 1.53 2.73
C GLN A 155 18.36 2.99 2.25
N LEU A 156 17.17 3.58 2.21
CA LEU A 156 16.96 4.97 1.77
C LEU A 156 17.00 5.90 2.97
N HIS A 157 17.49 7.12 2.74
CA HIS A 157 17.43 8.20 3.73
C HIS A 157 16.13 9.00 3.58
N ALA A 158 15.70 9.63 4.66
CA ALA A 158 14.51 10.50 4.66
C ALA A 158 14.63 11.67 3.66
N THR A 159 15.86 12.05 3.32
CA THR A 159 16.18 13.11 2.35
C THR A 159 16.08 12.63 0.90
N ASP A 160 16.09 11.32 0.64
CA ASP A 160 15.99 10.73 -0.69
C ASP A 160 14.54 10.70 -1.21
N ILE A 161 13.86 11.82 -1.12
CA ILE A 161 12.41 11.96 -1.37
C ILE A 161 11.99 11.41 -2.74
N GLY A 162 12.79 11.66 -3.77
CA GLY A 162 12.51 11.15 -5.11
C GLY A 162 12.59 9.64 -5.21
N LEU A 163 13.60 9.01 -4.59
CA LEU A 163 13.75 7.55 -4.55
C LEU A 163 12.64 6.90 -3.72
N LEU A 164 12.25 7.52 -2.59
CA LEU A 164 11.09 7.10 -1.81
C LEU A 164 9.82 7.12 -2.66
N GLY A 165 9.65 8.16 -3.49
CA GLY A 165 8.54 8.24 -4.43
C GLY A 165 8.51 7.06 -5.41
N VAL A 166 9.64 6.69 -5.99
CA VAL A 166 9.75 5.52 -6.89
C VAL A 166 9.34 4.23 -6.16
N VAL A 167 9.87 4.02 -4.95
CA VAL A 167 9.60 2.80 -4.18
C VAL A 167 8.12 2.69 -3.79
N ILE A 168 7.44 3.80 -3.49
CA ILE A 168 6.00 3.83 -3.19
C ILE A 168 5.15 3.50 -4.43
N VAL A 169 5.57 3.93 -5.63
CA VAL A 169 4.78 3.75 -6.87
C VAL A 169 4.96 2.35 -7.48
N VAL A 170 6.14 1.75 -7.33
CA VAL A 170 6.46 0.46 -7.99
C VAL A 170 5.50 -0.68 -7.60
N PRO A 171 5.18 -0.96 -6.33
CA PRO A 171 4.29 -2.08 -5.97
C PRO A 171 2.87 -1.94 -6.51
N PRO A 172 2.20 -0.78 -6.42
CA PRO A 172 0.90 -0.58 -7.06
C PRO A 172 0.92 -0.81 -8.57
N LEU A 173 1.95 -0.33 -9.27
CA LEU A 173 2.11 -0.55 -10.70
C LEU A 173 2.32 -2.02 -11.05
N LEU A 174 3.13 -2.74 -10.27
CA LEU A 174 3.30 -4.19 -10.43
C LEU A 174 1.99 -4.93 -10.19
N ALA A 175 1.22 -4.55 -9.18
CA ALA A 175 -0.09 -5.13 -8.91
C ALA A 175 -1.07 -4.95 -10.08
N ILE A 176 -1.09 -3.76 -10.67
CA ILE A 176 -1.90 -3.44 -11.85
C ILE A 176 -1.46 -4.30 -13.04
N SER A 177 -0.16 -4.36 -13.32
CA SER A 177 0.40 -5.13 -14.43
C SER A 177 0.09 -6.63 -14.30
N ILE A 178 0.27 -7.19 -13.12
CA ILE A 178 -0.07 -8.58 -12.82
C ILE A 178 -1.59 -8.78 -12.96
N GLY A 179 -2.39 -7.85 -12.44
CA GLY A 179 -3.85 -7.87 -12.56
C GLY A 179 -4.33 -7.89 -14.00
N GLU A 180 -3.71 -7.08 -14.88
CA GLU A 180 -4.03 -7.08 -16.31
C GLU A 180 -3.62 -8.37 -17.02
N ILE A 181 -2.40 -8.84 -16.79
CA ILE A 181 -1.87 -10.07 -17.40
C ILE A 181 -2.75 -11.27 -17.04
N PHE A 182 -3.09 -11.44 -15.78
CA PHE A 182 -3.85 -12.59 -15.31
C PHE A 182 -5.36 -12.39 -15.35
N GLY A 183 -5.86 -11.14 -15.33
CA GLY A 183 -7.28 -10.81 -15.43
C GLY A 183 -7.84 -10.94 -16.86
N ARG A 184 -7.01 -10.74 -17.87
CA ARG A 184 -7.35 -10.90 -19.31
C ARG A 184 -7.31 -12.34 -19.80
N SER A 185 -7.13 -13.34 -18.92
CA SER A 185 -7.16 -14.75 -19.32
C SER A 185 -8.52 -15.10 -19.96
N PRO A 186 -8.51 -15.68 -21.18
CA PRO A 186 -9.64 -15.61 -22.11
C PRO A 186 -10.81 -16.47 -21.68
N LYS A 187 -12.01 -16.09 -22.18
CA LYS A 187 -13.28 -16.80 -22.15
C LYS A 187 -13.26 -18.23 -22.76
N ARG A 188 -12.15 -18.96 -22.73
CA ARG A 188 -11.94 -20.24 -23.38
C ARG A 188 -11.90 -21.46 -22.45
N LEU A 189 -12.69 -21.49 -21.38
CA LEU A 189 -12.88 -22.73 -20.60
C LEU A 189 -14.36 -22.96 -20.24
N LEU A 190 -15.29 -22.51 -21.09
CA LEU A 190 -16.68 -22.92 -21.05
C LEU A 190 -17.15 -23.24 -22.49
N SER A 191 -16.54 -24.22 -23.10
CA SER A 191 -17.11 -24.97 -24.21
C SER A 191 -16.88 -26.44 -23.97
#